data_b00ef553279b531fb93c2c15f7ee0725
#
_entry.id   b00ef553279b531fb93c2c15f7ee0725
#
_cell.length_a   1.000
_cell.length_b   1.000
_cell.length_c   1.000
_cell.angle_alpha   90.00
_cell.angle_beta   90.00
_cell.angle_gamma   90.00
#
_symmetry.space_group_name_H-M   'P 1'
#
loop_
_entity.id
_entity.type
_entity.pdbx_description
1 polymer ?
#
loop_
_entity_poly.entity_id
_entity_poly.type
_entity_poly.pdbx_seq_one_letter_code
_entity_poly.pdbx_strand_id
1 'polypeptide(L)'
;MKKNPSRNVHFSKGPSKLLDKINVSIDVDQRLFKEDIAGSIAHAKMLGKQKIITKRDSEKLVSGLRSIQTDIKRNKVKFSRKLEDIHMNIESLLFKKVGKVAEKLHTARSRNDQVVTDLKLWIKNNSIELDKELKIFQKTLINVSKKNVYTIMPGYTHLQVAQPITLAHHLLAYIEMIGRDRSRLKDCLYRLDENPLGSAALAGTSYPIDRLYTTKELGFREPTKNAMDSV
;
A
#
# COMPACT_ATOMS: atom_id res chain seq x y z
N MET A 1 19.86 23.54 -5.55
CA MET A 1 19.34 22.18 -5.53
C MET A 1 19.79 21.53 -4.24
N LYS A 2 18.86 21.21 -3.29
CA LYS A 2 19.21 20.43 -2.11
C LYS A 2 19.47 18.98 -2.59
N LYS A 3 20.69 18.51 -2.39
CA LYS A 3 21.10 17.14 -2.69
C LYS A 3 20.32 16.17 -1.80
N ASN A 4 19.95 15.00 -2.34
CA ASN A 4 19.29 13.96 -1.56
C ASN A 4 20.21 13.56 -0.37
N PRO A 5 19.79 13.77 0.89
CA PRO A 5 20.65 13.55 2.06
C PRO A 5 21.14 12.11 2.18
N SER A 6 20.33 11.14 1.77
CA SER A 6 20.64 9.71 1.89
C SER A 6 21.75 9.24 0.94
N ARG A 7 22.05 9.99 -0.15
CA ARG A 7 23.08 9.62 -1.15
C ARG A 7 24.41 10.32 -0.96
N ASN A 8 24.50 11.34 -0.09
CA ASN A 8 25.70 12.18 -0.01
C ASN A 8 26.80 11.68 0.93
N VAL A 9 26.57 10.62 1.71
CA VAL A 9 27.51 10.18 2.75
C VAL A 9 28.70 9.40 2.19
N HIS A 10 28.56 8.77 1.01
CA HIS A 10 29.57 7.85 0.46
C HIS A 10 30.04 8.17 -0.96
N PHE A 11 29.47 9.17 -1.63
CA PHE A 11 29.79 9.47 -3.02
C PHE A 11 30.26 10.91 -3.20
N SER A 12 31.44 11.09 -3.79
CA SER A 12 32.03 12.41 -4.12
C SER A 12 31.35 13.10 -5.31
N LYS A 13 30.67 12.33 -6.17
CA LYS A 13 29.94 12.82 -7.34
C LYS A 13 28.45 12.47 -7.24
N GLY A 14 27.58 13.34 -7.77
CA GLY A 14 26.15 13.03 -7.89
C GLY A 14 25.88 11.85 -8.83
N PRO A 15 24.67 11.23 -8.79
CA PRO A 15 24.31 10.11 -9.63
C PRO A 15 24.39 10.49 -11.12
N SER A 16 24.69 9.50 -11.97
CA SER A 16 24.66 9.69 -13.42
C SER A 16 23.20 9.91 -13.90
N LYS A 17 23.02 10.56 -15.04
CA LYS A 17 21.70 10.74 -15.66
C LYS A 17 20.99 9.40 -15.93
N LEU A 18 21.76 8.33 -16.18
CA LEU A 18 21.21 6.99 -16.40
C LEU A 18 20.70 6.40 -15.07
N LEU A 19 21.47 6.51 -14.00
CA LEU A 19 21.07 6.05 -12.67
C LEU A 19 19.80 6.76 -12.18
N ASP A 20 19.71 8.08 -12.41
CA ASP A 20 18.50 8.84 -12.08
C ASP A 20 17.27 8.33 -12.84
N LYS A 21 17.42 7.93 -14.12
CA LYS A 21 16.32 7.36 -14.90
C LYS A 21 15.88 5.98 -14.39
N ILE A 22 16.82 5.15 -13.94
CA ILE A 22 16.55 3.79 -13.45
C ILE A 22 15.85 3.84 -12.07
N ASN A 23 16.30 4.76 -11.21
CA ASN A 23 15.82 4.81 -9.83
C ASN A 23 14.49 5.57 -9.63
N VAL A 24 14.06 6.35 -10.62
CA VAL A 24 12.79 7.09 -10.50
C VAL A 24 11.60 6.13 -10.54
N SER A 25 10.86 6.06 -9.45
CA SER A 25 9.67 5.21 -9.27
C SER A 25 8.35 5.99 -9.20
N ILE A 26 8.39 7.33 -9.13
CA ILE A 26 7.21 8.18 -8.94
C ILE A 26 6.09 7.94 -9.95
N ASP A 27 6.41 7.56 -11.19
CA ASP A 27 5.42 7.28 -12.23
C ASP A 27 4.53 6.07 -11.87
N VAL A 28 5.04 5.16 -11.04
CA VAL A 28 4.34 3.96 -10.58
C VAL A 28 3.84 4.13 -9.14
N ASP A 29 4.72 4.56 -8.22
CA ASP A 29 4.45 4.56 -6.79
C ASP A 29 3.60 5.75 -6.30
N GLN A 30 3.35 6.76 -7.15
CA GLN A 30 2.41 7.84 -6.82
C GLN A 30 1.02 7.32 -6.39
N ARG A 31 0.64 6.12 -6.82
CA ARG A 31 -0.62 5.47 -6.41
C ARG A 31 -0.66 5.10 -4.93
N LEU A 32 0.50 5.00 -4.26
CA LEU A 32 0.64 4.67 -2.84
C LEU A 32 0.48 5.89 -1.91
N PHE A 33 0.18 7.07 -2.44
CA PHE A 33 0.13 8.30 -1.63
C PHE A 33 -0.83 8.24 -0.44
N LYS A 34 -1.90 7.44 -0.54
CA LYS A 34 -2.87 7.28 0.56
C LYS A 34 -2.27 6.49 1.70
N GLU A 35 -1.59 5.43 1.35
CA GLU A 35 -0.96 4.49 2.27
C GLU A 35 0.26 5.12 2.94
N ASP A 36 1.11 5.82 2.18
CA ASP A 36 2.25 6.57 2.73
C ASP A 36 1.81 7.64 3.73
N ILE A 37 0.76 8.39 3.40
CA ILE A 37 0.22 9.39 4.32
C ILE A 37 -0.39 8.72 5.56
N ALA A 38 -1.08 7.59 5.41
CA ALA A 38 -1.65 6.85 6.54
C ALA A 38 -0.56 6.30 7.45
N GLY A 39 0.47 5.65 6.89
CA GLY A 39 1.65 5.17 7.61
C GLY A 39 2.38 6.29 8.34
N SER A 40 2.60 7.42 7.66
CA SER A 40 3.25 8.60 8.21
C SER A 40 2.43 9.26 9.34
N ILE A 41 1.09 9.30 9.23
CA ILE A 41 0.22 9.79 10.31
C ILE A 41 0.28 8.89 11.54
N ALA A 42 0.20 7.57 11.35
CA ALA A 42 0.30 6.61 12.44
C ALA A 42 1.66 6.72 13.15
N HIS A 43 2.74 6.86 12.38
CA HIS A 43 4.09 7.04 12.91
C HIS A 43 4.23 8.36 13.68
N ALA A 44 3.78 9.50 13.13
CA ALA A 44 3.84 10.79 13.81
C ALA A 44 3.07 10.80 15.13
N LYS A 45 1.89 10.18 15.17
CA LYS A 45 1.09 10.02 16.39
C LYS A 45 1.84 9.18 17.44
N MET A 46 2.43 8.06 17.02
CA MET A 46 3.21 7.18 17.87
C MET A 46 4.43 7.92 18.47
N LEU A 47 5.18 8.65 17.63
CA LEU A 47 6.32 9.46 18.10
C LEU A 47 5.91 10.48 19.18
N GLY A 48 4.76 11.14 18.98
CA GLY A 48 4.21 12.08 19.96
C GLY A 48 3.76 11.40 21.26
N LYS A 49 3.08 10.24 21.16
CA LYS A 49 2.64 9.44 22.31
C LYS A 49 3.81 8.93 23.13
N GLN A 50 4.87 8.48 22.49
CA GLN A 50 6.11 8.00 23.12
C GLN A 50 7.04 9.14 23.59
N LYS A 51 6.63 10.40 23.42
CA LYS A 51 7.41 11.60 23.78
C LYS A 51 8.77 11.69 23.08
N ILE A 52 8.94 11.01 21.95
CA ILE A 52 10.13 11.09 21.08
C ILE A 52 10.16 12.45 20.40
N ILE A 53 8.98 12.97 20.02
CA ILE A 53 8.76 14.35 19.59
C ILE A 53 7.72 15.01 20.50
N THR A 54 7.63 16.33 20.45
CA THR A 54 6.60 17.03 21.23
C THR A 54 5.20 16.76 20.68
N LYS A 55 4.17 16.79 21.54
CA LYS A 55 2.77 16.66 21.12
C LYS A 55 2.42 17.70 20.04
N ARG A 56 2.89 18.94 20.20
CA ARG A 56 2.68 20.03 19.23
C ARG A 56 3.29 19.71 17.87
N ASP A 57 4.50 19.10 17.82
CA ASP A 57 5.12 18.71 16.55
C ASP A 57 4.34 17.57 15.88
N SER A 58 3.92 16.57 16.67
CA SER A 58 3.07 15.48 16.17
C SER A 58 1.77 15.98 15.54
N GLU A 59 1.06 16.88 16.23
CA GLU A 59 -0.17 17.49 15.73
C GLU A 59 0.05 18.30 14.43
N LYS A 60 1.15 19.06 14.35
CA LYS A 60 1.53 19.78 13.13
C LYS A 60 1.82 18.84 11.96
N LEU A 61 2.56 17.74 12.19
CA LEU A 61 2.84 16.74 11.17
C LEU A 61 1.56 16.10 10.66
N VAL A 62 0.68 15.66 11.56
CA VAL A 62 -0.61 15.05 11.21
C VAL A 62 -1.50 16.00 10.42
N SER A 63 -1.60 17.26 10.85
CA SER A 63 -2.38 18.29 10.14
C SER A 63 -1.81 18.56 8.74
N GLY A 64 -0.48 18.70 8.62
CA GLY A 64 0.21 18.88 7.34
C GLY A 64 -0.03 17.73 6.38
N LEU A 65 0.09 16.48 6.85
CA LEU A 65 -0.14 15.28 6.04
C LEU A 65 -1.60 15.18 5.56
N ARG A 66 -2.58 15.46 6.41
CA ARG A 66 -4.00 15.49 6.02
C ARG A 66 -4.29 16.56 4.97
N SER A 67 -3.66 17.73 5.11
CA SER A 67 -3.78 18.80 4.13
C SER A 67 -3.20 18.37 2.77
N ILE A 68 -2.03 17.71 2.75
CA ILE A 68 -1.42 17.16 1.54
C ILE A 68 -2.34 16.13 0.87
N GLN A 69 -2.91 15.21 1.65
CA GLN A 69 -3.86 14.22 1.14
C GLN A 69 -5.06 14.88 0.45
N THR A 70 -5.57 15.94 1.04
CA THR A 70 -6.69 16.72 0.46
C THR A 70 -6.28 17.41 -0.84
N ASP A 71 -5.08 18.00 -0.87
CA ASP A 71 -4.57 18.68 -2.07
C ASP A 71 -4.32 17.71 -3.22
N ILE A 72 -3.80 16.50 -2.94
CA ILE A 72 -3.61 15.45 -3.94
C ILE A 72 -4.97 14.98 -4.50
N LYS A 73 -5.95 14.69 -3.63
CA LYS A 73 -7.30 14.28 -4.05
C LYS A 73 -8.03 15.33 -4.90
N ARG A 74 -7.67 16.60 -4.73
CA ARG A 74 -8.21 17.73 -5.52
C ARG A 74 -7.37 18.05 -6.75
N ASN A 75 -6.40 17.20 -7.12
CA ASN A 75 -5.48 17.39 -8.24
C ASN A 75 -4.70 18.73 -8.18
N LYS A 76 -4.44 19.26 -6.97
CA LYS A 76 -3.68 20.51 -6.76
C LYS A 76 -2.17 20.29 -6.68
N VAL A 77 -1.72 19.02 -6.68
CA VAL A 77 -0.32 18.63 -6.55
C VAL A 77 0.17 18.02 -7.85
N LYS A 78 1.34 18.47 -8.30
CA LYS A 78 2.11 17.80 -9.36
C LYS A 78 3.35 17.17 -8.72
N PHE A 79 3.50 15.87 -8.86
CA PHE A 79 4.68 15.17 -8.39
C PHE A 79 5.89 15.46 -9.28
N SER A 80 7.07 15.46 -8.69
CA SER A 80 8.32 15.75 -9.37
C SER A 80 9.19 14.51 -9.50
N ARG A 81 9.55 14.12 -10.73
CA ARG A 81 10.52 13.05 -11.00
C ARG A 81 11.91 13.33 -10.40
N LYS A 82 12.25 14.61 -10.13
CA LYS A 82 13.51 14.98 -9.46
C LYS A 82 13.56 14.55 -8.00
N LEU A 83 12.42 14.22 -7.42
CA LEU A 83 12.30 13.72 -6.04
C LEU A 83 12.17 12.20 -5.98
N GLU A 84 12.43 11.51 -7.11
CA GLU A 84 12.58 10.07 -7.22
C GLU A 84 11.28 9.28 -6.95
N ASP A 85 10.75 9.28 -5.73
CA ASP A 85 9.63 8.47 -5.25
C ASP A 85 8.49 9.31 -4.62
N ILE A 86 7.38 8.65 -4.30
CA ILE A 86 6.24 9.29 -3.64
C ILE A 86 6.59 9.81 -2.24
N HIS A 87 7.45 9.12 -1.52
CA HIS A 87 7.82 9.45 -0.16
C HIS A 87 8.58 10.78 -0.10
N MET A 88 9.58 10.97 -0.97
CA MET A 88 10.31 12.24 -1.07
C MET A 88 9.41 13.37 -1.56
N ASN A 89 8.47 13.09 -2.46
CA ASN A 89 7.49 14.07 -2.89
C ASN A 89 6.60 14.52 -1.72
N ILE A 90 6.08 13.60 -0.90
CA ILE A 90 5.27 13.90 0.29
C ILE A 90 6.10 14.62 1.35
N GLU A 91 7.34 14.18 1.63
CA GLU A 91 8.24 14.87 2.56
C GLU A 91 8.54 16.31 2.13
N SER A 92 8.79 16.54 0.84
CA SER A 92 9.01 17.90 0.29
C SER A 92 7.77 18.78 0.42
N LEU A 93 6.57 18.24 0.17
CA LEU A 93 5.30 18.93 0.35
C LEU A 93 5.06 19.25 1.82
N LEU A 94 5.37 18.31 2.72
CA LEU A 94 5.24 18.50 4.16
C LEU A 94 6.16 19.60 4.66
N PHE A 95 7.42 19.62 4.21
CA PHE A 95 8.34 20.69 4.54
C PHE A 95 7.82 22.07 4.14
N LYS A 96 7.19 22.20 2.97
CA LYS A 96 6.57 23.46 2.54
C LYS A 96 5.42 23.89 3.44
N LYS A 97 4.68 22.94 4.06
CA LYS A 97 3.53 23.23 4.92
C LYS A 97 3.89 23.51 6.37
N VAL A 98 4.81 22.76 6.93
CA VAL A 98 5.10 22.80 8.38
C VAL A 98 6.54 23.19 8.73
N GLY A 99 7.36 23.48 7.71
CA GLY A 99 8.77 23.90 7.87
C GLY A 99 9.64 22.79 8.44
N LYS A 100 10.64 23.17 9.27
CA LYS A 100 11.62 22.23 9.85
C LYS A 100 11.02 21.09 10.70
N VAL A 101 9.78 21.24 11.16
CA VAL A 101 9.09 20.17 11.91
C VAL A 101 8.93 18.92 11.04
N ALA A 102 8.84 19.07 9.70
CA ALA A 102 8.78 17.94 8.77
C ALA A 102 9.95 16.97 8.91
N GLU A 103 11.15 17.44 9.23
CA GLU A 103 12.35 16.63 9.38
C GLU A 103 12.24 15.61 10.52
N LYS A 104 11.39 15.88 11.53
CA LYS A 104 11.14 14.98 12.66
C LYS A 104 10.30 13.75 12.27
N LEU A 105 9.60 13.78 11.16
CA LEU A 105 8.75 12.67 10.73
C LEU A 105 9.57 11.39 10.46
N HIS A 106 10.81 11.52 9.99
CA HIS A 106 11.67 10.38 9.67
C HIS A 106 12.38 9.77 10.89
N THR A 107 12.22 10.34 12.09
CA THR A 107 12.83 9.84 13.33
C THR A 107 12.42 8.39 13.58
N ALA A 108 13.37 7.51 13.86
CA ALA A 108 13.17 6.08 14.13
C ALA A 108 12.50 5.28 12.99
N ARG A 109 12.59 5.76 11.75
CA ARG A 109 12.04 5.10 10.57
C ARG A 109 13.09 5.04 9.46
N SER A 110 13.02 4.02 8.62
CA SER A 110 13.78 3.90 7.38
C SER A 110 12.83 4.00 6.17
N ARG A 111 13.40 4.23 5.00
CA ARG A 111 12.68 4.05 3.73
C ARG A 111 12.23 2.59 3.56
N ASN A 112 13.01 1.63 4.06
CA ASN A 112 12.73 0.20 3.90
C ASN A 112 11.41 -0.20 4.56
N ASP A 113 11.24 0.03 5.87
CA ASP A 113 9.99 -0.31 6.56
C ASP A 113 8.80 0.55 6.12
N GLN A 114 9.04 1.79 5.69
CA GLN A 114 8.01 2.67 5.12
C GLN A 114 7.45 2.09 3.82
N VAL A 115 8.30 1.77 2.83
CA VAL A 115 7.88 1.26 1.51
C VAL A 115 7.11 -0.04 1.63
N VAL A 116 7.58 -0.99 2.44
CA VAL A 116 6.90 -2.28 2.62
C VAL A 116 5.55 -2.10 3.34
N THR A 117 5.47 -1.19 4.33
CA THR A 117 4.21 -0.87 5.00
C THR A 117 3.18 -0.34 4.00
N ASP A 118 3.58 0.59 3.14
CA ASP A 118 2.69 1.21 2.16
C ASP A 118 2.22 0.19 1.13
N LEU A 119 3.12 -0.66 0.64
CA LEU A 119 2.77 -1.73 -0.30
C LEU A 119 1.80 -2.73 0.32
N LYS A 120 2.04 -3.15 1.57
CA LYS A 120 1.13 -4.07 2.29
C LYS A 120 -0.26 -3.45 2.49
N LEU A 121 -0.34 -2.19 2.89
CA LEU A 121 -1.61 -1.47 3.02
C LEU A 121 -2.34 -1.37 1.68
N TRP A 122 -1.61 -1.03 0.61
CA TRP A 122 -2.18 -0.93 -0.73
C TRP A 122 -2.73 -2.28 -1.22
N ILE A 123 -1.96 -3.36 -1.08
CA ILE A 123 -2.40 -4.71 -1.44
C ILE A 123 -3.64 -5.08 -0.62
N LYS A 124 -3.62 -4.85 0.70
CA LYS A 124 -4.76 -5.12 1.59
C LYS A 124 -6.02 -4.42 1.12
N ASN A 125 -5.96 -3.11 0.89
CA ASN A 125 -7.10 -2.31 0.48
C ASN A 125 -7.65 -2.75 -0.89
N ASN A 126 -6.76 -2.93 -1.88
CA ASN A 126 -7.18 -3.33 -3.23
C ASN A 126 -7.69 -4.78 -3.29
N SER A 127 -7.13 -5.69 -2.47
CA SER A 127 -7.62 -7.07 -2.38
C SER A 127 -9.02 -7.15 -1.78
N ILE A 128 -9.33 -6.32 -0.79
CA ILE A 128 -10.67 -6.23 -0.21
C ILE A 128 -11.68 -5.73 -1.26
N GLU A 129 -11.33 -4.71 -2.04
CA GLU A 129 -12.18 -4.22 -3.11
C GLU A 129 -12.36 -5.27 -4.22
N LEU A 130 -11.27 -5.94 -4.61
CA LEU A 130 -11.32 -7.02 -5.59
C LEU A 130 -12.26 -8.17 -5.14
N ASP A 131 -12.20 -8.59 -3.87
CA ASP A 131 -13.14 -9.62 -3.35
C ASP A 131 -14.61 -9.17 -3.44
N LYS A 132 -14.89 -7.88 -3.20
CA LYS A 132 -16.25 -7.34 -3.37
C LYS A 132 -16.71 -7.41 -4.83
N GLU A 133 -15.86 -7.03 -5.78
CA GLU A 133 -16.16 -7.08 -7.21
C GLU A 133 -16.37 -8.53 -7.68
N LEU A 134 -15.52 -9.46 -7.27
CA LEU A 134 -15.69 -10.89 -7.56
C LEU A 134 -16.99 -11.45 -7.01
N LYS A 135 -17.41 -11.02 -5.81
CA LYS A 135 -18.71 -11.40 -5.22
C LYS A 135 -19.88 -10.86 -6.02
N ILE A 136 -19.80 -9.63 -6.53
CA ILE A 136 -20.82 -9.03 -7.39
C ILE A 136 -20.89 -9.81 -8.70
N PHE A 137 -19.75 -10.15 -9.28
CA PHE A 137 -19.68 -10.93 -10.52
C PHE A 137 -20.30 -12.32 -10.34
N GLN A 138 -19.99 -13.06 -9.27
CA GLN A 138 -20.64 -14.34 -8.96
C GLN A 138 -22.17 -14.20 -8.85
N LYS A 139 -22.67 -13.16 -8.16
CA LYS A 139 -24.11 -12.90 -8.07
C LYS A 139 -24.76 -12.68 -9.45
N THR A 140 -24.07 -11.95 -10.33
CA THR A 140 -24.55 -11.70 -11.70
C THR A 140 -24.63 -13.01 -12.47
N LEU A 141 -23.61 -13.86 -12.43
CA LEU A 141 -23.59 -15.17 -13.06
C LEU A 141 -24.74 -16.07 -12.55
N ILE A 142 -24.99 -16.08 -11.23
CA ILE A 142 -26.11 -16.81 -10.63
C ILE A 142 -27.44 -16.30 -11.19
N ASN A 143 -27.64 -15.01 -11.28
CA ASN A 143 -28.89 -14.43 -11.78
C ASN A 143 -29.14 -14.75 -13.27
N VAL A 144 -28.09 -14.76 -14.08
CA VAL A 144 -28.17 -15.20 -15.48
C VAL A 144 -28.46 -16.70 -15.57
N SER A 145 -27.76 -17.51 -14.76
CA SER A 145 -27.96 -18.97 -14.71
C SER A 145 -29.40 -19.35 -14.38
N LYS A 146 -30.02 -18.68 -13.38
CA LYS A 146 -31.42 -18.92 -13.00
C LYS A 146 -32.41 -18.78 -14.16
N LYS A 147 -32.14 -17.88 -15.10
CA LYS A 147 -33.00 -17.63 -16.27
C LYS A 147 -32.74 -18.62 -17.41
N ASN A 148 -31.65 -19.39 -17.33
CA ASN A 148 -31.16 -20.24 -18.44
C ASN A 148 -30.97 -21.70 -18.03
N VAL A 149 -31.74 -22.16 -17.02
CA VAL A 149 -31.64 -23.54 -16.50
C VAL A 149 -31.97 -24.57 -17.57
N TYR A 150 -32.88 -24.24 -18.50
CA TYR A 150 -33.33 -25.12 -19.58
C TYR A 150 -32.76 -24.72 -20.97
N THR A 151 -31.87 -23.73 -21.02
CA THR A 151 -31.22 -23.32 -22.27
C THR A 151 -30.11 -24.32 -22.61
N ILE A 152 -30.41 -25.25 -23.54
CA ILE A 152 -29.50 -26.33 -23.98
C ILE A 152 -28.46 -25.77 -24.96
N MET A 153 -27.20 -26.18 -24.78
CA MET A 153 -26.09 -25.86 -25.67
C MET A 153 -25.12 -27.05 -25.77
N PRO A 154 -24.31 -27.15 -26.86
CA PRO A 154 -23.30 -28.19 -26.95
C PRO A 154 -22.14 -27.91 -25.97
N GLY A 155 -21.73 -28.93 -25.25
CA GLY A 155 -20.43 -28.97 -24.53
C GLY A 155 -19.34 -29.45 -25.48
N TYR A 156 -18.10 -28.99 -25.27
CA TYR A 156 -16.96 -29.27 -26.11
C TYR A 156 -15.82 -29.91 -25.34
N THR A 157 -15.13 -30.87 -25.94
CA THR A 157 -13.80 -31.35 -25.53
C THR A 157 -12.92 -31.40 -26.76
N HIS A 158 -11.65 -31.01 -26.66
CA HIS A 158 -10.72 -30.99 -27.78
C HIS A 158 -11.26 -30.28 -29.04
N LEU A 159 -12.04 -29.19 -28.86
CA LEU A 159 -12.70 -28.42 -29.89
C LEU A 159 -13.76 -29.22 -30.67
N GLN A 160 -14.17 -30.39 -30.21
CA GLN A 160 -15.20 -31.26 -30.77
C GLN A 160 -16.46 -31.23 -29.90
N VAL A 161 -17.63 -31.31 -30.54
CA VAL A 161 -18.90 -31.42 -29.82
C VAL A 161 -18.91 -32.73 -29.04
N ALA A 162 -19.22 -32.63 -27.74
CA ALA A 162 -19.29 -33.77 -26.84
C ALA A 162 -20.72 -33.90 -26.28
N GLN A 163 -20.92 -33.68 -25.00
CA GLN A 163 -22.21 -33.85 -24.32
C GLN A 163 -23.06 -32.56 -24.39
N PRO A 164 -24.38 -32.64 -24.42
CA PRO A 164 -25.24 -31.48 -24.23
C PRO A 164 -25.15 -30.99 -22.78
N ILE A 165 -25.06 -29.67 -22.60
CA ILE A 165 -25.07 -29.00 -21.30
C ILE A 165 -26.11 -27.90 -21.31
N THR A 166 -26.39 -27.26 -20.18
CA THR A 166 -27.17 -26.03 -20.15
C THR A 166 -26.24 -24.80 -20.00
N LEU A 167 -26.70 -23.66 -20.47
CA LEU A 167 -25.99 -22.39 -20.26
C LEU A 167 -25.79 -22.13 -18.76
N ALA A 168 -26.78 -22.46 -17.93
CA ALA A 168 -26.66 -22.39 -16.49
C ALA A 168 -25.49 -23.22 -15.94
N HIS A 169 -25.37 -24.48 -16.40
CA HIS A 169 -24.29 -25.40 -15.99
C HIS A 169 -22.92 -24.80 -16.38
N HIS A 170 -22.79 -24.27 -17.59
CA HIS A 170 -21.58 -23.61 -18.06
C HIS A 170 -21.19 -22.40 -17.18
N LEU A 171 -22.15 -21.52 -16.89
CA LEU A 171 -21.88 -20.31 -16.08
C LEU A 171 -21.55 -20.66 -14.61
N LEU A 172 -22.16 -21.71 -14.06
CA LEU A 172 -21.88 -22.16 -12.70
C LEU A 172 -20.43 -22.67 -12.53
N ALA A 173 -19.81 -23.20 -13.60
CA ALA A 173 -18.40 -23.58 -13.57
C ALA A 173 -17.48 -22.38 -13.25
N TYR A 174 -17.78 -21.20 -13.78
CA TYR A 174 -17.03 -19.98 -13.46
C TYR A 174 -17.25 -19.53 -12.00
N ILE A 175 -18.43 -19.77 -11.45
CA ILE A 175 -18.70 -19.45 -10.03
C ILE A 175 -17.80 -20.27 -9.12
N GLU A 176 -17.60 -21.57 -9.42
CA GLU A 176 -16.68 -22.43 -8.69
C GLU A 176 -15.21 -21.97 -8.83
N MET A 177 -14.78 -21.58 -10.04
CA MET A 177 -13.44 -21.04 -10.27
C MET A 177 -13.20 -19.76 -9.46
N ILE A 178 -14.12 -18.79 -9.55
CA ILE A 178 -14.04 -17.52 -8.81
C ILE A 178 -14.11 -17.78 -7.29
N GLY A 179 -14.87 -18.76 -6.84
CA GLY A 179 -14.93 -19.16 -5.45
C GLY A 179 -13.56 -19.58 -4.91
N ARG A 180 -12.82 -20.38 -5.68
CA ARG A 180 -11.43 -20.77 -5.34
C ARG A 180 -10.46 -19.58 -5.35
N ASP A 181 -10.63 -18.63 -6.31
CA ASP A 181 -9.80 -17.43 -6.37
C ASP A 181 -10.04 -16.51 -5.17
N ARG A 182 -11.30 -16.35 -4.75
CA ARG A 182 -11.66 -15.61 -3.54
C ARG A 182 -11.09 -16.27 -2.27
N SER A 183 -11.03 -17.60 -2.22
CA SER A 183 -10.38 -18.32 -1.11
C SER A 183 -8.88 -18.01 -1.06
N ARG A 184 -8.17 -18.09 -2.20
CA ARG A 184 -6.73 -17.71 -2.29
C ARG A 184 -6.48 -16.27 -1.87
N LEU A 185 -7.38 -15.35 -2.26
CA LEU A 185 -7.29 -13.94 -1.88
C LEU A 185 -7.42 -13.74 -0.36
N LYS A 186 -8.32 -14.48 0.30
CA LYS A 186 -8.44 -14.47 1.77
C LYS A 186 -7.18 -15.00 2.46
N ASP A 187 -6.60 -16.07 1.94
CA ASP A 187 -5.34 -16.61 2.46
C ASP A 187 -4.18 -15.63 2.29
N CYS A 188 -4.12 -14.95 1.16
CA CYS A 188 -3.15 -13.88 0.91
C CYS A 188 -3.30 -12.76 1.93
N LEU A 189 -4.53 -12.25 2.13
CA LEU A 189 -4.84 -11.20 3.09
C LEU A 189 -4.44 -11.58 4.52
N TYR A 190 -4.70 -12.81 4.94
CA TYR A 190 -4.35 -13.29 6.28
C TYR A 190 -2.82 -13.27 6.52
N ARG A 191 -2.02 -13.72 5.53
CA ARG A 191 -0.55 -13.72 5.63
C ARG A 191 0.05 -12.32 5.50
N LEU A 192 -0.59 -11.44 4.73
CA LEU A 192 -0.17 -10.06 4.55
C LEU A 192 -0.36 -9.21 5.80
N ASP A 193 -1.26 -9.60 6.72
CA ASP A 193 -1.82 -8.75 7.78
C ASP A 193 -0.89 -8.60 8.99
N GLU A 194 0.39 -8.32 8.72
CA GLU A 194 1.43 -8.03 9.70
C GLU A 194 2.13 -6.70 9.37
N ASN A 195 2.29 -5.86 10.40
CA ASN A 195 2.85 -4.50 10.28
C ASN A 195 4.37 -4.50 10.31
N PRO A 196 5.06 -4.11 9.22
CA PRO A 196 6.53 -4.00 9.21
C PRO A 196 7.05 -2.72 9.84
N LEU A 197 6.20 -1.67 9.99
CA LEU A 197 6.63 -0.37 10.48
C LEU A 197 7.25 -0.47 11.88
N GLY A 198 8.45 0.11 12.01
CA GLY A 198 9.29 0.01 13.20
C GLY A 198 10.42 -1.02 13.10
N SER A 199 10.51 -1.76 11.98
CA SER A 199 11.68 -2.59 11.65
C SER A 199 12.87 -1.74 11.21
N ALA A 200 12.64 -0.48 10.91
CA ALA A 200 13.61 0.49 10.43
C ALA A 200 14.37 -0.03 9.20
N ALA A 201 15.70 0.10 9.13
CA ALA A 201 16.46 -0.33 7.96
C ALA A 201 16.44 -1.86 7.78
N LEU A 202 16.61 -2.62 8.88
CA LEU A 202 16.58 -4.10 8.91
C LEU A 202 16.65 -4.71 10.33
N ALA A 203 16.97 -3.91 11.36
CA ALA A 203 17.27 -4.41 12.70
C ALA A 203 16.57 -3.63 13.82
N GLY A 204 15.52 -2.88 13.50
CA GLY A 204 14.81 -2.05 14.46
C GLY A 204 15.53 -0.74 14.75
N THR A 205 15.19 -0.12 15.86
CA THR A 205 15.71 1.20 16.28
C THR A 205 15.94 1.24 17.80
N SER A 206 16.88 2.07 18.24
CA SER A 206 17.14 2.35 19.67
C SER A 206 16.11 3.28 20.31
N TYR A 207 15.23 3.91 19.53
CA TYR A 207 14.16 4.73 20.07
C TYR A 207 13.06 3.85 20.69
N PRO A 208 12.42 4.30 21.79
CA PRO A 208 11.34 3.56 22.47
C PRO A 208 10.00 3.68 21.70
N ILE A 209 9.98 3.17 20.48
CA ILE A 209 8.77 3.17 19.62
C ILE A 209 7.74 2.14 20.11
N ASP A 210 6.45 2.41 19.84
CA ASP A 210 5.34 1.51 20.13
C ASP A 210 4.79 0.90 18.82
N ARG A 211 5.30 -0.28 18.45
CA ARG A 211 4.88 -1.00 17.23
C ARG A 211 3.43 -1.50 17.32
N LEU A 212 2.95 -1.82 18.52
CA LEU A 212 1.54 -2.21 18.72
C LEU A 212 0.59 -1.04 18.45
N TYR A 213 1.00 0.17 18.84
CA TYR A 213 0.22 1.37 18.54
C TYR A 213 0.07 1.60 17.04
N THR A 214 1.17 1.58 16.28
CA THR A 214 1.12 1.76 14.82
C THR A 214 0.37 0.63 14.13
N THR A 215 0.50 -0.60 14.58
CA THR A 215 -0.24 -1.77 14.10
C THR A 215 -1.75 -1.55 14.21
N LYS A 216 -2.23 -1.11 15.40
CA LYS A 216 -3.63 -0.81 15.64
C LYS A 216 -4.14 0.36 14.79
N GLU A 217 -3.38 1.46 14.71
CA GLU A 217 -3.73 2.64 13.90
C GLU A 217 -3.86 2.31 12.41
N LEU A 218 -3.06 1.38 11.90
CA LEU A 218 -3.05 0.96 10.49
C LEU A 218 -3.99 -0.22 10.20
N GLY A 219 -4.60 -0.80 11.25
CA GLY A 219 -5.52 -1.92 11.12
C GLY A 219 -4.86 -3.24 10.72
N PHE A 220 -3.59 -3.44 11.01
CA PHE A 220 -2.93 -4.73 10.91
C PHE A 220 -3.25 -5.60 12.13
N ARG A 221 -3.15 -6.92 11.97
CA ARG A 221 -3.40 -7.90 13.04
C ARG A 221 -2.32 -7.84 14.13
N GLU A 222 -1.05 -7.84 13.73
CA GLU A 222 0.11 -7.85 14.63
C GLU A 222 1.34 -7.21 13.97
N PRO A 223 2.37 -6.80 14.74
CA PRO A 223 3.64 -6.42 14.14
C PRO A 223 4.39 -7.65 13.61
N THR A 224 5.19 -7.48 12.55
CA THR A 224 6.12 -8.54 12.08
C THR A 224 7.10 -8.93 13.19
N LYS A 225 7.48 -10.21 13.22
CA LYS A 225 8.29 -10.79 14.31
C LYS A 225 9.79 -10.57 14.12
N ASN A 226 10.26 -10.62 12.89
CA ASN A 226 11.67 -10.45 12.54
C ASN A 226 11.85 -9.23 11.66
N ALA A 227 12.76 -8.30 12.06
CA ALA A 227 12.95 -7.04 11.35
C ALA A 227 13.59 -7.22 9.95
N MET A 228 14.47 -8.20 9.77
CA MET A 228 15.09 -8.48 8.47
C MET A 228 14.10 -9.09 7.48
N ASP A 229 13.23 -9.97 7.95
CA ASP A 229 12.15 -10.56 7.15
C ASP A 229 11.07 -9.53 6.76
N SER A 230 10.99 -8.44 7.50
CA SER A 230 9.97 -7.40 7.36
C SER A 230 10.20 -6.42 6.21
N VAL A 231 11.48 -6.25 5.77
CA VAL A 231 11.93 -5.16 4.89
C VAL A 231 12.72 -5.65 3.69
#